data_a9394686b8b6ef5dbbeb9180c3e1fa31
#
_entry.id   a9394686b8b6ef5dbbeb9180c3e1fa31
#
_cell.length_a   1.000
_cell.length_b   1.000
_cell.length_c   1.000
_cell.angle_alpha   90.00
_cell.angle_beta   90.00
_cell.angle_gamma   90.00
#
_symmetry.space_group_name_H-M   'P 1'
#
loop_
_entity.id
_entity.type
_entity.pdbx_description
1 polymer ?
#
loop_
_entity_poly.entity_id
_entity_poly.type
_entity_poly.pdbx_seq_one_letter_code
_entity_poly.pdbx_strand_id
1 'polypeptide(L)'
;EFEGPPDDEELPLAVHIEEMVRRLGIVLLAAAAASALGIPASEQIITTMWYDLLPATTEVTRPHLYSPLEFILTKIKVASLAGIVVALPLFVYESYLFMRPGLYPKERRYYLASVPVSLVLAVAGMAFAYFLVLPALFEYFLYYTEGSANIAFALSDTFNLIITLMAFQAIVFQIPLLIMLAIMMGITTRQWL
;
A
#
# COMPACT_ATOMS: atom_id res chain seq x y z
N GLU A 1 -41.65 -9.64 -5.52
CA GLU A 1 -40.63 -9.89 -6.56
C GLU A 1 -39.45 -8.97 -6.21
N PHE A 2 -38.32 -9.56 -5.81
CA PHE A 2 -37.06 -8.82 -5.67
C PHE A 2 -36.52 -8.63 -7.09
N GLU A 3 -36.77 -7.46 -7.69
CA GLU A 3 -36.04 -7.06 -8.89
C GLU A 3 -34.59 -6.85 -8.52
N GLY A 4 -33.71 -7.73 -8.99
CA GLY A 4 -32.26 -7.60 -8.89
C GLY A 4 -31.74 -6.34 -9.62
N PRO A 5 -30.42 -6.06 -9.53
CA PRO A 5 -29.83 -4.97 -10.29
C PRO A 5 -30.11 -5.08 -11.78
N PRO A 6 -30.33 -3.97 -12.52
CA PRO A 6 -30.82 -3.99 -13.91
C PRO A 6 -29.89 -4.65 -14.94
N ASP A 7 -28.60 -4.86 -14.59
CA ASP A 7 -27.59 -5.44 -15.47
C ASP A 7 -27.05 -6.79 -14.92
N ASP A 8 -27.80 -7.43 -13.98
CA ASP A 8 -27.40 -8.70 -13.39
C ASP A 8 -27.67 -9.85 -14.36
N GLU A 9 -26.62 -10.41 -14.95
CA GLU A 9 -26.66 -11.57 -15.82
C GLU A 9 -26.11 -12.79 -15.09
N GLU A 10 -26.84 -13.91 -15.09
CA GLU A 10 -26.35 -15.18 -14.57
C GLU A 10 -25.26 -15.76 -15.49
N LEU A 11 -24.03 -15.35 -15.27
CA LEU A 11 -22.87 -15.84 -16.01
C LEU A 11 -22.35 -17.17 -15.41
N PRO A 12 -21.88 -18.12 -16.24
CA PRO A 12 -21.18 -19.30 -15.76
C PRO A 12 -19.97 -18.95 -14.90
N LEU A 13 -19.74 -19.71 -13.84
CA LEU A 13 -18.63 -19.46 -12.89
C LEU A 13 -17.27 -19.35 -13.58
N ALA A 14 -17.04 -20.11 -14.64
CA ALA A 14 -15.81 -20.08 -15.43
C ALA A 14 -15.54 -18.71 -16.06
N VAL A 15 -16.58 -18.07 -16.62
CA VAL A 15 -16.47 -16.73 -17.24
C VAL A 15 -16.16 -15.68 -16.16
N HIS A 16 -16.77 -15.82 -15.00
CA HIS A 16 -16.53 -14.90 -13.87
C HIS A 16 -15.09 -14.98 -13.35
N ILE A 17 -14.54 -16.19 -13.24
CA ILE A 17 -13.15 -16.41 -12.86
C ILE A 17 -12.18 -15.85 -13.92
N GLU A 18 -12.45 -16.08 -15.20
CA GLU A 18 -11.62 -15.57 -16.29
C GLU A 18 -11.57 -14.03 -16.28
N GLU A 19 -12.71 -13.38 -16.08
CA GLU A 19 -12.79 -11.93 -15.96
C GLU A 19 -12.00 -11.41 -14.76
N MET A 20 -12.12 -12.04 -13.60
CA MET A 20 -11.37 -11.68 -12.39
C MET A 20 -9.85 -11.79 -12.63
N VAL A 21 -9.38 -12.91 -13.19
CA VAL A 21 -7.94 -13.11 -13.48
C VAL A 21 -7.42 -12.10 -14.48
N ARG A 22 -8.17 -11.79 -15.53
CA ARG A 22 -7.81 -10.77 -16.52
C ARG A 22 -7.67 -9.38 -15.89
N ARG A 23 -8.62 -8.97 -15.05
CA ARG A 23 -8.61 -7.66 -14.36
C ARG A 23 -7.45 -7.56 -13.36
N LEU A 24 -7.23 -8.63 -12.59
CA LEU A 24 -6.07 -8.71 -11.69
C LEU A 24 -4.74 -8.62 -12.47
N GLY A 25 -4.66 -9.27 -13.64
CA GLY A 25 -3.51 -9.19 -14.52
C GLY A 25 -3.19 -7.76 -14.97
N ILE A 26 -4.22 -6.98 -15.32
CA ILE A 26 -4.07 -5.55 -15.68
C ILE A 26 -3.46 -4.75 -14.52
N VAL A 27 -3.97 -4.95 -13.31
CA VAL A 27 -3.47 -4.27 -12.11
C VAL A 27 -2.02 -4.64 -11.81
N LEU A 28 -1.68 -5.94 -11.88
CA LEU A 28 -0.31 -6.41 -11.66
C LEU A 28 0.68 -5.86 -12.68
N LEU A 29 0.28 -5.82 -13.96
CA LEU A 29 1.10 -5.21 -15.03
C LEU A 29 1.29 -3.71 -14.80
N ALA A 30 0.25 -2.99 -14.41
CA ALA A 30 0.34 -1.57 -14.11
C ALA A 30 1.24 -1.31 -12.88
N ALA A 31 1.11 -2.12 -11.83
CA ALA A 31 1.97 -2.03 -10.65
C ALA A 31 3.44 -2.32 -11.00
N ALA A 32 3.70 -3.35 -11.82
CA ALA A 32 5.05 -3.67 -12.28
C ALA A 32 5.65 -2.55 -13.13
N ALA A 33 4.87 -1.97 -14.07
CA ALA A 33 5.29 -0.84 -14.88
C ALA A 33 5.60 0.40 -14.03
N ALA A 34 4.72 0.74 -13.09
CA ALA A 34 4.93 1.86 -12.16
C ALA A 34 6.15 1.64 -11.27
N SER A 35 6.37 0.40 -10.79
CA SER A 35 7.57 0.04 -10.03
C SER A 35 8.84 0.21 -10.86
N ALA A 36 8.85 -0.26 -12.11
CA ALA A 36 9.99 -0.12 -13.01
C ALA A 36 10.35 1.35 -13.28
N LEU A 37 9.33 2.20 -13.48
CA LEU A 37 9.50 3.64 -13.64
C LEU A 37 9.98 4.32 -12.34
N GLY A 38 9.70 3.76 -11.17
CA GLY A 38 10.13 4.26 -9.86
C GLY A 38 11.59 3.93 -9.49
N ILE A 39 12.22 2.94 -10.16
CA ILE A 39 13.59 2.52 -9.83
C ILE A 39 14.61 3.66 -9.88
N PRO A 40 14.63 4.56 -10.87
CA PRO A 40 15.59 5.67 -10.91
C PRO A 40 15.43 6.63 -9.71
N ALA A 41 14.21 6.87 -9.26
CA ALA A 41 13.93 7.76 -8.13
C ALA A 41 14.19 7.10 -6.75
N SER A 42 14.25 5.77 -6.69
CA SER A 42 14.37 5.02 -5.43
C SER A 42 15.66 5.32 -4.66
N GLU A 43 16.77 5.64 -5.35
CA GLU A 43 18.02 6.01 -4.70
C GLU A 43 17.91 7.31 -3.91
N GLN A 44 17.27 8.31 -4.48
CA GLN A 44 17.03 9.58 -3.81
C GLN A 44 16.08 9.39 -2.61
N ILE A 45 15.03 8.58 -2.79
CA ILE A 45 14.10 8.24 -1.71
C ILE A 45 14.83 7.56 -0.55
N ILE A 46 15.65 6.54 -0.85
CA ILE A 46 16.44 5.82 0.14
C ILE A 46 17.34 6.78 0.92
N THR A 47 18.07 7.64 0.20
CA THR A 47 18.99 8.60 0.82
C THR A 47 18.25 9.59 1.71
N THR A 48 17.15 10.16 1.23
CA THR A 48 16.35 11.11 2.01
C THR A 48 15.77 10.44 3.26
N MET A 49 15.14 9.27 3.11
CA MET A 49 14.55 8.54 4.25
C MET A 49 15.61 8.14 5.28
N TRP A 50 16.81 7.79 4.85
CA TRP A 50 17.89 7.42 5.76
C TRP A 50 18.27 8.58 6.66
N TYR A 51 18.49 9.78 6.09
CA TYR A 51 18.91 10.94 6.85
C TYR A 51 17.78 11.61 7.64
N ASP A 52 16.53 11.46 7.20
CA ASP A 52 15.39 12.05 7.90
C ASP A 52 14.93 11.20 9.10
N LEU A 53 15.00 9.87 8.97
CA LEU A 53 14.47 8.95 9.99
C LEU A 53 15.48 8.58 11.07
N LEU A 54 16.78 8.59 10.74
CA LEU A 54 17.83 8.22 11.69
C LEU A 54 18.40 9.49 12.35
N PRO A 55 18.40 9.59 13.70
CA PRO A 55 18.91 10.76 14.41
C PRO A 55 20.40 10.99 14.13
N ALA A 56 20.76 12.23 13.88
CA ALA A 56 22.14 12.66 13.59
C ALA A 56 23.13 12.54 14.78
N THR A 57 22.66 12.08 15.94
CA THR A 57 23.43 12.04 17.20
C THR A 57 24.39 10.85 17.32
N THR A 58 24.35 9.93 16.39
CA THR A 58 25.19 8.73 16.38
C THR A 58 26.17 8.76 15.22
N GLU A 59 27.26 8.01 15.31
CA GLU A 59 28.26 7.79 14.25
C GLU A 59 27.68 7.17 12.95
N VAL A 60 26.34 7.16 12.82
CA VAL A 60 25.56 6.59 11.70
C VAL A 60 25.55 7.56 10.52
N THR A 61 26.73 7.86 9.99
CA THR A 61 26.85 8.75 8.83
C THR A 61 26.50 8.07 7.51
N ARG A 62 26.60 6.73 7.43
CA ARG A 62 26.29 5.94 6.22
C ARG A 62 25.73 4.57 6.59
N PRO A 63 24.81 4.02 5.78
CA PRO A 63 24.32 2.67 6.01
C PRO A 63 25.41 1.62 5.83
N HIS A 64 25.40 0.59 6.66
CA HIS A 64 26.28 -0.56 6.50
C HIS A 64 25.71 -1.48 5.43
N LEU A 65 26.53 -1.80 4.43
CA LEU A 65 26.23 -2.76 3.37
C LEU A 65 27.05 -4.04 3.62
N TYR A 66 26.37 -5.13 3.82
CA TYR A 66 27.02 -6.45 3.99
C TYR A 66 27.15 -7.20 2.65
N SER A 67 26.40 -6.80 1.63
CA SER A 67 26.45 -7.36 0.29
C SER A 67 26.23 -6.30 -0.78
N PRO A 68 26.93 -6.34 -1.91
CA PRO A 68 26.71 -5.42 -3.04
C PRO A 68 25.27 -5.47 -3.58
N LEU A 69 24.59 -6.62 -3.46
CA LEU A 69 23.22 -6.82 -3.94
C LEU A 69 22.18 -6.15 -3.03
N GLU A 70 22.49 -5.90 -1.74
CA GLU A 70 21.57 -5.28 -0.80
C GLU A 70 21.01 -3.93 -1.30
N PHE A 71 21.87 -3.11 -1.86
CA PHE A 71 21.48 -1.81 -2.37
C PHE A 71 20.50 -1.91 -3.54
N ILE A 72 20.78 -2.83 -4.49
CA ILE A 72 19.92 -3.06 -5.66
C ILE A 72 18.57 -3.61 -5.23
N LEU A 73 18.56 -4.61 -4.32
CA LEU A 73 17.34 -5.19 -3.80
C LEU A 73 16.50 -4.17 -3.02
N THR A 74 17.14 -3.30 -2.25
CA THR A 74 16.45 -2.24 -1.51
C THR A 74 15.82 -1.23 -2.47
N LYS A 75 16.51 -0.84 -3.55
CA LYS A 75 15.95 0.02 -4.60
C LYS A 75 14.70 -0.60 -5.23
N ILE A 76 14.74 -1.89 -5.55
CA ILE A 76 13.59 -2.61 -6.13
C ILE A 76 12.43 -2.65 -5.13
N LYS A 77 12.68 -2.93 -3.85
CA LYS A 77 11.63 -2.97 -2.82
C LYS A 77 10.95 -1.61 -2.63
N VAL A 78 11.73 -0.52 -2.54
CA VAL A 78 11.19 0.85 -2.41
C VAL A 78 10.37 1.21 -3.65
N ALA A 79 10.89 0.94 -4.84
CA ALA A 79 10.17 1.18 -6.10
C ALA A 79 8.90 0.34 -6.20
N SER A 80 8.93 -0.92 -5.73
CA SER A 80 7.75 -1.81 -5.72
C SER A 80 6.65 -1.30 -4.78
N LEU A 81 7.00 -0.82 -3.60
CA LEU A 81 6.03 -0.20 -2.69
C LEU A 81 5.34 1.00 -3.34
N ALA A 82 6.13 1.91 -3.92
CA ALA A 82 5.60 3.07 -4.63
C ALA A 82 4.71 2.67 -5.81
N GLY A 83 5.13 1.70 -6.61
CA GLY A 83 4.37 1.20 -7.75
C GLY A 83 3.03 0.55 -7.36
N ILE A 84 3.01 -0.23 -6.28
CA ILE A 84 1.77 -0.82 -5.75
C ILE A 84 0.80 0.29 -5.29
N VAL A 85 1.30 1.30 -4.59
CA VAL A 85 0.45 2.40 -4.11
C VAL A 85 -0.12 3.22 -5.28
N VAL A 86 0.67 3.49 -6.30
CA VAL A 86 0.20 4.18 -7.52
C VAL A 86 -0.84 3.33 -8.29
N ALA A 87 -0.73 2.00 -8.23
CA ALA A 87 -1.69 1.09 -8.86
C ALA A 87 -2.99 0.89 -8.06
N LEU A 88 -3.07 1.32 -6.80
CA LEU A 88 -4.27 1.17 -5.95
C LEU A 88 -5.55 1.74 -6.58
N PRO A 89 -5.58 2.97 -7.14
CA PRO A 89 -6.77 3.48 -7.79
C PRO A 89 -7.23 2.60 -8.95
N LEU A 90 -6.28 2.05 -9.72
CA LEU A 90 -6.60 1.13 -10.79
C LEU A 90 -7.16 -0.19 -10.25
N PHE A 91 -6.61 -0.71 -9.16
CA PHE A 91 -7.15 -1.89 -8.47
C PHE A 91 -8.61 -1.67 -8.02
N VAL A 92 -8.90 -0.53 -7.39
CA VAL A 92 -10.27 -0.18 -6.96
C VAL A 92 -11.19 0.00 -8.17
N TYR A 93 -10.70 0.59 -9.26
CA TYR A 93 -11.48 0.77 -10.48
C TYR A 93 -11.77 -0.56 -11.20
N GLU A 94 -10.79 -1.46 -11.32
CA GLU A 94 -11.01 -2.80 -11.90
C GLU A 94 -11.92 -3.66 -11.03
N SER A 95 -11.82 -3.54 -9.70
CA SER A 95 -12.77 -4.15 -8.77
C SER A 95 -14.19 -3.60 -8.96
N TYR A 96 -14.33 -2.29 -9.20
CA TYR A 96 -15.62 -1.68 -9.55
C TYR A 96 -16.20 -2.28 -10.84
N LEU A 97 -15.41 -2.38 -11.89
CA LEU A 97 -15.86 -2.93 -13.17
C LEU A 97 -16.31 -4.39 -13.05
N PHE A 98 -15.62 -5.16 -12.21
CA PHE A 98 -15.98 -6.55 -11.90
C PHE A 98 -17.32 -6.66 -11.16
N MET A 99 -17.57 -5.77 -10.19
CA MET A 99 -18.77 -5.82 -9.35
C MET A 99 -19.94 -5.03 -9.94
N ARG A 100 -19.70 -4.21 -10.98
CA ARG A 100 -20.68 -3.31 -11.58
C ARG A 100 -22.01 -3.97 -11.97
N PRO A 101 -22.06 -5.17 -12.56
CA PRO A 101 -23.32 -5.82 -12.92
C PRO A 101 -24.24 -6.02 -11.71
N GLY A 102 -23.69 -6.41 -10.56
CA GLY A 102 -24.41 -6.64 -9.31
C GLY A 102 -24.69 -5.38 -8.47
N LEU A 103 -24.30 -4.16 -8.92
CA LEU A 103 -24.52 -2.93 -8.14
C LEU A 103 -25.69 -2.10 -8.67
N TYR A 104 -26.47 -1.55 -7.74
CA TYR A 104 -27.50 -0.55 -8.07
C TYR A 104 -26.89 0.77 -8.56
N PRO A 105 -27.62 1.57 -9.38
CA PRO A 105 -27.07 2.82 -9.94
C PRO A 105 -26.55 3.82 -8.91
N LYS A 106 -27.15 3.87 -7.72
CA LYS A 106 -26.67 4.72 -6.60
C LYS A 106 -25.34 4.24 -6.03
N GLU A 107 -25.15 2.93 -5.92
CA GLU A 107 -23.93 2.30 -5.38
C GLU A 107 -22.76 2.48 -6.32
N ARG A 108 -22.98 2.42 -7.63
CA ARG A 108 -21.97 2.66 -8.68
C ARG A 108 -21.28 4.02 -8.52
N ARG A 109 -22.03 5.06 -8.21
CA ARG A 109 -21.48 6.41 -8.01
C ARG A 109 -20.57 6.50 -6.79
N TYR A 110 -20.95 5.86 -5.70
CA TYR A 110 -20.14 5.83 -4.48
C TYR A 110 -18.88 5.00 -4.66
N TYR A 111 -18.99 3.86 -5.35
CA TYR A 111 -17.84 3.04 -5.66
C TYR A 111 -16.83 3.78 -6.55
N LEU A 112 -17.27 4.49 -7.56
CA LEU A 112 -16.40 5.32 -8.40
C LEU A 112 -15.72 6.43 -7.60
N ALA A 113 -16.43 7.05 -6.65
CA ALA A 113 -15.84 8.06 -5.77
C ALA A 113 -14.75 7.46 -4.85
N SER A 114 -14.80 6.17 -4.53
CA SER A 114 -13.77 5.50 -3.73
C SER A 114 -12.43 5.35 -4.45
N VAL A 115 -12.41 5.41 -5.79
CA VAL A 115 -11.16 5.27 -6.58
C VAL A 115 -10.11 6.32 -6.20
N PRO A 116 -10.36 7.63 -6.29
CA PRO A 116 -9.38 8.63 -5.86
C PRO A 116 -9.15 8.62 -4.34
N VAL A 117 -10.19 8.30 -3.55
CA VAL A 117 -10.08 8.23 -2.08
C VAL A 117 -9.11 7.13 -1.65
N SER A 118 -9.05 6.00 -2.35
CA SER A 118 -8.10 4.92 -2.05
C SER A 118 -6.64 5.37 -2.12
N LEU A 119 -6.28 6.19 -3.11
CA LEU A 119 -4.93 6.74 -3.22
C LEU A 119 -4.62 7.71 -2.07
N VAL A 120 -5.57 8.62 -1.78
CA VAL A 120 -5.40 9.58 -0.68
C VAL A 120 -5.21 8.87 0.66
N LEU A 121 -6.01 7.84 0.94
CA LEU A 121 -5.89 7.05 2.17
C LEU A 121 -4.57 6.26 2.22
N ALA A 122 -4.12 5.68 1.12
CA ALA A 122 -2.84 4.97 1.09
C ALA A 122 -1.66 5.93 1.35
N VAL A 123 -1.64 7.08 0.70
CA VAL A 123 -0.62 8.12 0.93
C VAL A 123 -0.68 8.63 2.37
N ALA A 124 -1.88 8.86 2.91
CA ALA A 124 -2.06 9.27 4.31
C ALA A 124 -1.54 8.21 5.29
N GLY A 125 -1.80 6.92 5.03
CA GLY A 125 -1.29 5.81 5.84
C GLY A 125 0.24 5.73 5.81
N MET A 126 0.85 5.86 4.62
CA MET A 126 2.31 5.91 4.50
C MET A 126 2.91 7.14 5.20
N ALA A 127 2.28 8.31 5.05
CA ALA A 127 2.71 9.54 5.71
C ALA A 127 2.61 9.40 7.25
N PHE A 128 1.55 8.78 7.75
CA PHE A 128 1.40 8.47 9.17
C PHE A 128 2.53 7.57 9.67
N ALA A 129 2.87 6.51 8.92
CA ALA A 129 4.01 5.66 9.25
C ALA A 129 5.31 6.45 9.26
N TYR A 130 5.56 7.25 8.24
CA TYR A 130 6.80 7.99 8.04
C TYR A 130 7.02 9.08 9.09
N PHE A 131 6.00 9.89 9.40
CA PHE A 131 6.16 11.05 10.28
C PHE A 131 5.92 10.75 11.76
N LEU A 132 5.16 9.69 12.09
CA LEU A 132 4.82 9.38 13.48
C LEU A 132 5.39 8.04 13.95
N VAL A 133 5.14 6.96 13.21
CA VAL A 133 5.47 5.61 13.70
C VAL A 133 6.97 5.34 13.63
N LEU A 134 7.58 5.59 12.48
CA LEU A 134 9.00 5.31 12.26
C LEU A 134 9.93 6.14 13.16
N PRO A 135 9.77 7.47 13.30
CA PRO A 135 10.61 8.25 14.19
C PRO A 135 10.51 7.76 15.64
N ALA A 136 9.30 7.53 16.15
CA ALA A 136 9.09 7.03 17.50
C ALA A 136 9.73 5.64 17.72
N LEU A 137 9.68 4.78 16.70
CA LEU A 137 10.28 3.44 16.75
C LEU A 137 11.81 3.51 16.77
N PHE A 138 12.41 4.33 15.91
CA PHE A 138 13.87 4.48 15.87
C PHE A 138 14.42 5.17 17.13
N GLU A 139 13.71 6.17 17.66
CA GLU A 139 14.04 6.80 18.93
C GLU A 139 14.00 5.79 20.09
N TYR A 140 12.96 4.93 20.12
CA TYR A 140 12.84 3.87 21.12
C TYR A 140 14.01 2.87 21.02
N PHE A 141 14.39 2.44 19.83
CA PHE A 141 15.52 1.51 19.66
C PHE A 141 16.84 2.10 20.12
N LEU A 142 17.09 3.38 19.82
CA LEU A 142 18.30 4.06 20.26
C LEU A 142 18.34 4.21 21.77
N TYR A 143 17.24 4.64 22.38
CA TYR A 143 17.14 4.81 23.83
C TYR A 143 17.35 3.50 24.59
N TYR A 144 16.75 2.40 24.09
CA TYR A 144 16.81 1.11 24.79
C TYR A 144 18.18 0.43 24.71
N THR A 145 18.99 0.78 23.70
CA THR A 145 20.33 0.22 23.51
C THR A 145 21.44 1.13 24.04
N GLU A 146 21.11 2.33 24.48
CA GLU A 146 22.06 3.28 25.04
C GLU A 146 22.78 2.68 26.25
N GLY A 147 24.12 2.62 26.18
CA GLY A 147 24.96 2.03 27.23
C GLY A 147 25.10 0.50 27.20
N SER A 148 24.35 -0.22 26.35
CA SER A 148 24.40 -1.68 26.30
C SER A 148 25.04 -2.23 25.02
N ALA A 149 24.92 -1.53 23.89
CA ALA A 149 25.46 -1.96 22.61
C ALA A 149 25.64 -0.79 21.62
N ASN A 150 26.61 -0.91 20.72
CA ASN A 150 26.72 -0.01 19.57
C ASN A 150 25.81 -0.54 18.46
N ILE A 151 24.80 0.28 18.06
CA ILE A 151 23.90 -0.10 16.98
C ILE A 151 24.55 0.21 15.64
N ALA A 152 24.75 -0.82 14.82
CA ALA A 152 25.09 -0.68 13.41
C ALA A 152 23.80 -0.93 12.57
N PHE A 153 23.28 0.11 11.95
CA PHE A 153 22.13 -0.02 11.09
C PHE A 153 22.53 -0.59 9.72
N ALA A 154 22.10 -1.83 9.43
CA ALA A 154 22.21 -2.44 8.12
C ALA A 154 21.16 -1.83 7.17
N LEU A 155 21.55 -1.52 5.92
CA LEU A 155 20.64 -0.92 4.94
C LEU A 155 19.40 -1.81 4.71
N SER A 156 19.63 -3.10 4.44
CA SER A 156 18.56 -4.04 4.12
C SER A 156 17.55 -4.19 5.24
N ASP A 157 18.00 -4.38 6.47
CA ASP A 157 17.13 -4.62 7.62
C ASP A 157 16.33 -3.38 7.98
N THR A 158 16.99 -2.21 7.97
CA THR A 158 16.35 -0.93 8.22
C THR A 158 15.26 -0.66 7.19
N PHE A 159 15.54 -0.82 5.89
CA PHE A 159 14.55 -0.61 4.85
C PHE A 159 13.47 -1.69 4.80
N ASN A 160 13.76 -2.93 5.17
CA ASN A 160 12.71 -3.94 5.33
C ASN A 160 11.70 -3.52 6.41
N LEU A 161 12.17 -3.00 7.53
CA LEU A 161 11.31 -2.48 8.59
C LEU A 161 10.47 -1.28 8.10
N ILE A 162 11.12 -0.28 7.48
CA ILE A 162 10.47 0.92 6.95
C ILE A 162 9.38 0.54 5.95
N ILE A 163 9.72 -0.26 4.93
CA ILE A 163 8.79 -0.67 3.86
C ILE A 163 7.63 -1.47 4.44
N THR A 164 7.90 -2.39 5.37
CA THR A 164 6.86 -3.21 5.99
C THR A 164 5.87 -2.36 6.78
N LEU A 165 6.35 -1.42 7.58
CA LEU A 165 5.47 -0.53 8.36
C LEU A 165 4.68 0.43 7.46
N MET A 166 5.31 1.00 6.43
CA MET A 166 4.62 1.88 5.48
C MET A 166 3.55 1.12 4.69
N ALA A 167 3.87 -0.09 4.20
CA ALA A 167 2.91 -0.95 3.51
C ALA A 167 1.75 -1.36 4.42
N PHE A 168 2.04 -1.76 5.66
CA PHE A 168 1.03 -2.12 6.64
C PHE A 168 0.07 -0.96 6.92
N GLN A 169 0.60 0.25 7.16
CA GLN A 169 -0.25 1.42 7.41
C GLN A 169 -1.04 1.85 6.17
N ALA A 170 -0.47 1.73 4.97
CA ALA A 170 -1.21 1.98 3.74
C ALA A 170 -2.42 1.03 3.61
N ILE A 171 -2.27 -0.24 4.00
CA ILE A 171 -3.36 -1.24 4.00
C ILE A 171 -4.39 -0.93 5.11
N VAL A 172 -3.93 -0.64 6.33
CA VAL A 172 -4.81 -0.32 7.46
C VAL A 172 -5.70 0.88 7.15
N PHE A 173 -5.17 1.89 6.48
CA PHE A 173 -5.94 3.06 6.06
C PHE A 173 -6.96 2.76 4.95
N GLN A 174 -6.89 1.59 4.30
CA GLN A 174 -7.98 1.16 3.39
C GLN A 174 -9.19 0.60 4.15
N ILE A 175 -9.05 0.18 5.41
CA ILE A 175 -10.15 -0.41 6.19
C ILE A 175 -11.40 0.49 6.23
N PRO A 176 -11.32 1.80 6.51
CA PRO A 176 -12.49 2.67 6.50
C PRO A 176 -13.21 2.70 5.13
N LEU A 177 -12.44 2.65 4.04
CA LEU A 177 -12.99 2.59 2.69
C LEU A 177 -13.74 1.28 2.44
N LEU A 178 -13.15 0.14 2.82
CA LEU A 178 -13.75 -1.18 2.68
C LEU A 178 -15.03 -1.30 3.52
N ILE A 179 -15.04 -0.78 4.75
CA ILE A 179 -16.23 -0.75 5.61
C ILE A 179 -17.33 0.10 4.97
N MET A 180 -16.99 1.27 4.46
CA MET A 180 -17.95 2.14 3.78
C MET A 180 -18.58 1.44 2.57
N LEU A 181 -17.78 0.78 1.73
CA LEU A 181 -18.27 0.03 0.58
C LEU A 181 -19.15 -1.15 1.01
N ALA A 182 -18.75 -1.91 2.05
CA ALA A 182 -19.53 -3.04 2.57
C ALA A 182 -20.91 -2.61 3.10
N ILE A 183 -20.99 -1.46 3.78
CA ILE A 183 -22.27 -0.89 4.26
C ILE A 183 -23.13 -0.48 3.08
N MET A 184 -22.56 0.15 2.06
CA MET A 184 -23.29 0.61 0.87
C MET A 184 -23.85 -0.54 0.04
N MET A 185 -23.12 -1.66 -0.04
CA MET A 185 -23.55 -2.88 -0.72
C MET A 185 -24.52 -3.72 0.12
N GLY A 186 -24.92 -3.26 1.32
CA GLY A 186 -25.83 -4.00 2.19
C GLY A 186 -25.27 -5.29 2.77
N ILE A 187 -23.95 -5.54 2.62
CA ILE A 187 -23.27 -6.74 3.14
C ILE A 187 -23.23 -6.70 4.67
N THR A 188 -23.12 -5.50 5.24
CA THR A 188 -23.11 -5.29 6.69
C THR A 188 -24.01 -4.12 7.08
N THR A 189 -24.54 -4.16 8.30
CA THR A 189 -25.35 -3.07 8.85
C THR A 189 -24.55 -2.34 9.92
N ARG A 190 -24.86 -1.03 10.12
CA ARG A 190 -24.20 -0.19 11.14
C ARG A 190 -24.29 -0.74 12.58
N GLN A 191 -25.14 -1.74 12.82
CA GLN A 191 -25.33 -2.34 14.15
C GLN A 191 -24.29 -3.40 14.48
N TRP A 192 -23.46 -3.83 13.53
CA TRP A 192 -22.43 -4.86 13.69
C TRP A 192 -20.99 -4.29 13.76
N LEU A 193 -20.85 -2.97 13.64
CA LEU A 193 -19.59 -2.21 13.76
C LEU A 193 -19.54 -1.41 15.07
#